data_e86722447f22a89c0e19693a246d1762
#
_entry.id   e86722447f22a89c0e19693a246d1762
#
_cell.length_a   1.000
_cell.length_b   1.000
_cell.length_c   1.000
_cell.angle_alpha   90.00
_cell.angle_beta   90.00
_cell.angle_gamma   90.00
#
_symmetry.space_group_name_H-M   'P 1'
#
loop_
_entity.id
_entity.type
_entity.pdbx_description
1 polymer ?
#
loop_
_entity_poly.entity_id
_entity_poly.type
_entity_poly.pdbx_seq_one_letter_code
_entity_poly.pdbx_strand_id
1 'polypeptide(L)'
;MRTAGFDIDRTRRRSLTDQLTDVLRRRILTGTYPGGSVLPKLRDLAKEAGVSLIVSTAAVRRLADEGLVVPRKHVGTIVTPRGSKVWKGRVLFVCPTEYGAYYPNALAGEMAERLTQAGYLFSSVLLQHAPTGGYDYSQLDYLLRETPDLVVQLYAHAEVSRHLRALKMPFAVVRECGRPPVGSVGDILVDRWPDLSACAGRWRKLGVRTVEVAGPEPRPGVAGILREAGFAVRERTVPPDARYGFVEGVQRAAQTAYADVAAADLPELYVFTDDYFAAGALTALLNRGLRTPDDFRVVTQANLRLGPVYPRTLARFEMDPSAQGREIAEYLLNFLSRGVFKKTCRPVAVYRPGETLQEEVRT
;
A
#
# COMPACT_ATOMS: atom_id res chain seq x y z
N MET A 1 -23.10 -17.36 -43.78
CA MET A 1 -24.06 -16.96 -42.74
C MET A 1 -24.31 -15.46 -42.87
N ARG A 2 -25.54 -15.03 -43.21
CA ARG A 2 -25.89 -13.61 -43.22
C ARG A 2 -25.83 -13.09 -41.79
N THR A 3 -24.92 -12.20 -41.51
CA THR A 3 -24.92 -11.41 -40.28
C THR A 3 -26.22 -10.61 -40.25
N ALA A 4 -27.14 -10.93 -39.36
CA ALA A 4 -28.36 -10.16 -39.16
C ALA A 4 -27.97 -8.72 -38.81
N GLY A 5 -28.33 -7.76 -39.68
CA GLY A 5 -28.01 -6.35 -39.51
C GLY A 5 -28.55 -5.81 -38.19
N PHE A 6 -28.03 -4.69 -37.76
CA PHE A 6 -28.59 -3.95 -36.60
C PHE A 6 -29.90 -3.31 -37.05
N ASP A 7 -31.05 -3.69 -36.43
CA ASP A 7 -32.35 -3.10 -36.70
C ASP A 7 -32.46 -1.74 -35.95
N ILE A 8 -31.91 -0.70 -36.56
CA ILE A 8 -31.88 0.68 -36.03
C ILE A 8 -32.78 1.54 -36.91
N ASP A 9 -33.86 2.03 -36.32
CA ASP A 9 -34.84 2.88 -36.98
C ASP A 9 -34.74 4.35 -36.52
N ARG A 10 -34.33 5.24 -37.43
CA ARG A 10 -34.14 6.66 -37.16
C ARG A 10 -35.45 7.44 -37.04
N THR A 11 -36.56 6.87 -37.40
CA THR A 11 -37.88 7.51 -37.36
C THR A 11 -38.58 7.33 -36.00
N ARG A 12 -38.11 6.39 -35.20
CA ARG A 12 -38.65 6.10 -33.88
C ARG A 12 -38.34 7.23 -32.88
N ARG A 13 -39.27 7.53 -31.98
CA ARG A 13 -39.07 8.49 -30.88
C ARG A 13 -37.95 8.08 -29.91
N ARG A 14 -37.53 6.81 -29.93
CA ARG A 14 -36.49 6.27 -29.05
C ARG A 14 -35.11 6.62 -29.57
N SER A 15 -34.17 7.05 -28.67
CA SER A 15 -32.84 7.47 -29.07
C SER A 15 -32.05 6.33 -29.76
N LEU A 16 -31.18 6.66 -30.70
CA LEU A 16 -30.30 5.69 -31.37
C LEU A 16 -29.42 4.93 -30.38
N THR A 17 -29.02 5.60 -29.28
CA THR A 17 -28.26 4.98 -28.17
C THR A 17 -29.08 3.87 -27.51
N ASP A 18 -30.35 4.13 -27.19
CA ASP A 18 -31.23 3.13 -26.56
C ASP A 18 -31.47 1.93 -27.50
N GLN A 19 -31.72 2.21 -28.76
CA GLN A 19 -31.95 1.15 -29.76
C GLN A 19 -30.71 0.26 -29.90
N LEU A 20 -29.54 0.85 -30.05
CA LEU A 20 -28.28 0.10 -30.16
C LEU A 20 -27.97 -0.69 -28.89
N THR A 21 -28.19 -0.09 -27.72
CA THR A 21 -28.02 -0.79 -26.44
C THR A 21 -28.90 -2.03 -26.35
N ASP A 22 -30.17 -1.94 -26.75
CA ASP A 22 -31.10 -3.06 -26.71
C ASP A 22 -30.73 -4.16 -27.70
N VAL A 23 -30.31 -3.82 -28.93
CA VAL A 23 -29.86 -4.79 -29.90
C VAL A 23 -28.63 -5.53 -29.40
N LEU A 24 -27.63 -4.82 -28.88
CA LEU A 24 -26.42 -5.44 -28.33
C LEU A 24 -26.74 -6.29 -27.09
N ARG A 25 -27.61 -5.81 -26.20
CA ARG A 25 -28.06 -6.57 -25.01
C ARG A 25 -28.72 -7.89 -25.47
N ARG A 26 -29.62 -7.84 -26.44
CA ARG A 26 -30.28 -9.03 -26.97
C ARG A 26 -29.26 -10.00 -27.53
N ARG A 27 -28.30 -9.55 -28.36
CA ARG A 27 -27.24 -10.40 -28.94
C ARG A 27 -26.36 -11.07 -27.88
N ILE A 28 -26.05 -10.36 -26.77
CA ILE A 28 -25.34 -10.92 -25.62
C ILE A 28 -26.19 -11.99 -24.93
N LEU A 29 -27.44 -11.67 -24.63
CA LEU A 29 -28.33 -12.57 -23.89
C LEU A 29 -28.70 -13.82 -24.69
N THR A 30 -28.77 -13.73 -26.03
CA THR A 30 -29.04 -14.87 -26.93
C THR A 30 -27.78 -15.66 -27.32
N GLY A 31 -26.58 -15.20 -26.84
CA GLY A 31 -25.32 -15.88 -27.15
C GLY A 31 -24.73 -15.59 -28.52
N THR A 32 -25.29 -14.65 -29.30
CA THR A 32 -24.67 -14.17 -30.55
C THR A 32 -23.26 -13.60 -30.27
N TYR A 33 -23.13 -12.92 -29.14
CA TYR A 33 -21.85 -12.59 -28.56
C TYR A 33 -21.67 -13.46 -27.30
N PRO A 34 -20.92 -14.57 -27.38
CA PRO A 34 -20.76 -15.47 -26.25
C PRO A 34 -20.04 -14.84 -25.07
N GLY A 35 -20.35 -15.28 -23.84
CA GLY A 35 -19.63 -14.88 -22.65
C GLY A 35 -18.13 -15.17 -22.76
N GLY A 36 -17.29 -14.22 -22.40
CA GLY A 36 -15.83 -14.27 -22.55
C GLY A 36 -15.33 -13.82 -23.93
N SER A 37 -16.21 -13.65 -24.94
CA SER A 37 -15.78 -13.12 -26.23
C SER A 37 -15.55 -11.61 -26.20
N VAL A 38 -14.72 -11.10 -27.11
CA VAL A 38 -14.49 -9.68 -27.29
C VAL A 38 -15.54 -9.11 -28.26
N LEU A 39 -16.24 -8.04 -27.87
CA LEU A 39 -17.12 -7.31 -28.77
C LEU A 39 -16.32 -6.71 -29.95
N PRO A 40 -16.94 -6.52 -31.12
CA PRO A 40 -16.34 -5.76 -32.22
C PRO A 40 -15.92 -4.37 -31.75
N LYS A 41 -14.90 -3.79 -32.36
CA LYS A 41 -14.44 -2.43 -32.04
C LYS A 41 -15.57 -1.41 -32.16
N LEU A 42 -15.59 -0.39 -31.31
CA LEU A 42 -16.62 0.65 -31.33
C LEU A 42 -16.87 1.26 -32.73
N ARG A 43 -15.81 1.43 -33.52
CA ARG A 43 -15.90 1.92 -34.91
C ARG A 43 -16.62 0.95 -35.84
N ASP A 44 -16.38 -0.34 -35.65
CA ASP A 44 -17.00 -1.39 -36.45
C ASP A 44 -18.48 -1.53 -36.09
N LEU A 45 -18.80 -1.52 -34.78
CA LEU A 45 -20.18 -1.47 -34.29
C LEU A 45 -20.94 -0.24 -34.82
N ALA A 46 -20.31 0.93 -34.80
CA ALA A 46 -20.90 2.16 -35.34
C ALA A 46 -21.21 2.03 -36.84
N LYS A 47 -20.23 1.50 -37.60
CA LYS A 47 -20.37 1.30 -39.05
C LYS A 47 -21.48 0.28 -39.37
N GLU A 48 -21.49 -0.87 -38.71
CA GLU A 48 -22.48 -1.94 -38.94
C GLU A 48 -23.90 -1.49 -38.53
N ALA A 49 -24.03 -0.71 -37.46
CA ALA A 49 -25.31 -0.18 -36.99
C ALA A 49 -25.76 1.12 -37.70
N GLY A 50 -24.93 1.69 -38.58
CA GLY A 50 -25.22 2.96 -39.25
C GLY A 50 -25.36 4.15 -38.29
N VAL A 51 -24.63 4.18 -37.17
CA VAL A 51 -24.69 5.23 -36.16
C VAL A 51 -23.34 5.93 -35.99
N SER A 52 -23.30 7.03 -35.25
CA SER A 52 -22.04 7.70 -34.92
C SER A 52 -21.21 6.92 -33.86
N LEU A 53 -19.90 7.17 -33.84
CA LEU A 53 -19.00 6.61 -32.80
C LEU A 53 -19.45 7.01 -31.38
N ILE A 54 -20.02 8.23 -31.23
CA ILE A 54 -20.54 8.71 -29.94
C ILE A 54 -21.70 7.82 -29.46
N VAL A 55 -22.61 7.47 -30.36
CA VAL A 55 -23.75 6.59 -30.06
C VAL A 55 -23.28 5.18 -29.70
N SER A 56 -22.33 4.60 -30.44
CA SER A 56 -21.82 3.27 -30.11
C SER A 56 -21.03 3.26 -28.78
N THR A 57 -20.27 4.32 -28.49
CA THR A 57 -19.57 4.47 -27.21
C THR A 57 -20.55 4.58 -26.04
N ALA A 58 -21.60 5.38 -26.17
CA ALA A 58 -22.63 5.53 -25.16
C ALA A 58 -23.41 4.22 -24.92
N ALA A 59 -23.74 3.49 -25.99
CA ALA A 59 -24.44 2.21 -25.89
C ALA A 59 -23.59 1.14 -25.16
N VAL A 60 -22.31 1.02 -25.52
CA VAL A 60 -21.40 0.05 -24.86
C VAL A 60 -21.14 0.45 -23.40
N ARG A 61 -21.07 1.74 -23.09
CA ARG A 61 -20.93 2.21 -21.70
C ARG A 61 -22.13 1.79 -20.86
N ARG A 62 -23.38 1.93 -21.37
CA ARG A 62 -24.58 1.46 -20.66
C ARG A 62 -24.56 -0.04 -20.41
N LEU A 63 -24.13 -0.84 -21.39
CA LEU A 63 -23.98 -2.28 -21.19
C LEU A 63 -22.91 -2.61 -20.13
N ALA A 64 -21.87 -1.78 -20.00
CA ALA A 64 -20.87 -1.92 -18.94
C ALA A 64 -21.46 -1.53 -17.57
N ASP A 65 -22.27 -0.49 -17.51
CA ASP A 65 -22.98 -0.08 -16.27
C ASP A 65 -23.99 -1.17 -15.83
N GLU A 66 -24.57 -1.91 -16.79
CA GLU A 66 -25.42 -3.08 -16.55
C GLU A 66 -24.63 -4.38 -16.23
N GLY A 67 -23.31 -4.33 -16.26
CA GLY A 67 -22.44 -5.50 -16.01
C GLY A 67 -22.44 -6.57 -17.12
N LEU A 68 -23.03 -6.28 -18.27
CA LEU A 68 -23.08 -7.22 -19.42
C LEU A 68 -21.78 -7.29 -20.21
N VAL A 69 -20.95 -6.24 -20.12
CA VAL A 69 -19.64 -6.19 -20.77
C VAL A 69 -18.64 -5.46 -19.87
N VAL A 70 -17.34 -5.74 -20.05
CA VAL A 70 -16.26 -5.09 -19.29
C VAL A 70 -15.19 -4.60 -20.27
N PRO A 71 -14.89 -3.28 -20.33
CA PRO A 71 -13.75 -2.76 -21.06
C PRO A 71 -12.44 -3.23 -20.42
N ARG A 72 -11.54 -3.80 -21.22
CA ARG A 72 -10.21 -4.25 -20.77
C ARG A 72 -9.13 -3.60 -21.62
N LYS A 73 -8.19 -2.94 -20.96
CA LYS A 73 -7.07 -2.25 -21.63
C LYS A 73 -6.29 -3.24 -22.51
N HIS A 74 -5.94 -2.83 -23.72
CA HIS A 74 -5.23 -3.61 -24.73
C HIS A 74 -5.94 -4.87 -25.28
N VAL A 75 -7.10 -5.23 -24.74
CA VAL A 75 -7.88 -6.40 -25.19
C VAL A 75 -9.15 -5.98 -25.94
N GLY A 76 -9.86 -4.98 -25.42
CA GLY A 76 -11.15 -4.53 -25.94
C GLY A 76 -12.27 -4.66 -24.92
N THR A 77 -13.52 -4.72 -25.40
CA THR A 77 -14.69 -4.88 -24.53
C THR A 77 -15.09 -6.36 -24.49
N ILE A 78 -15.02 -6.99 -23.34
CA ILE A 78 -15.31 -8.41 -23.15
C ILE A 78 -16.76 -8.58 -22.68
N VAL A 79 -17.49 -9.52 -23.30
CA VAL A 79 -18.81 -9.94 -22.85
C VAL A 79 -18.69 -10.72 -21.54
N THR A 80 -19.46 -10.31 -20.52
CA THR A 80 -19.46 -10.98 -19.22
C THR A 80 -20.09 -12.38 -19.34
N PRO A 81 -19.38 -13.45 -18.99
CA PRO A 81 -19.99 -14.80 -18.95
C PRO A 81 -21.10 -14.83 -17.89
N ARG A 82 -22.19 -15.57 -18.15
CA ARG A 82 -23.26 -15.72 -17.15
C ARG A 82 -22.70 -16.33 -15.87
N GLY A 83 -22.94 -15.66 -14.76
CA GLY A 83 -22.52 -16.13 -13.42
C GLY A 83 -21.04 -15.95 -13.11
N SER A 84 -20.22 -15.33 -13.98
CA SER A 84 -18.81 -15.04 -13.71
C SER A 84 -18.51 -13.54 -13.74
N LYS A 85 -17.56 -13.14 -12.89
CA LYS A 85 -17.05 -11.77 -12.86
C LYS A 85 -15.92 -11.64 -13.88
N VAL A 86 -16.04 -10.70 -14.83
CA VAL A 86 -14.96 -10.34 -15.75
C VAL A 86 -14.18 -9.17 -15.17
N TRP A 87 -12.87 -9.35 -15.00
CA TRP A 87 -12.00 -8.35 -14.42
C TRP A 87 -11.53 -7.35 -15.49
N LYS A 88 -11.51 -6.06 -15.16
CA LYS A 88 -10.99 -4.96 -15.99
C LYS A 88 -9.49 -5.09 -16.22
N GLY A 89 -8.79 -5.61 -15.23
CA GLY A 89 -7.35 -5.80 -15.22
C GLY A 89 -6.87 -6.46 -13.94
N ARG A 90 -5.55 -6.52 -13.76
CA ARG A 90 -4.88 -7.15 -12.62
C ARG A 90 -3.89 -6.21 -11.97
N VAL A 91 -3.86 -6.23 -10.64
CA VAL A 91 -2.84 -5.57 -9.82
C VAL A 91 -2.16 -6.62 -8.96
N LEU A 92 -0.84 -6.68 -9.03
CA LEU A 92 -0.03 -7.59 -8.23
C LEU A 92 0.70 -6.79 -7.15
N PHE A 93 0.48 -7.12 -5.89
CA PHE A 93 1.19 -6.55 -4.75
C PHE A 93 2.37 -7.45 -4.36
N VAL A 94 3.56 -6.89 -4.35
CA VAL A 94 4.80 -7.58 -4.00
C VAL A 94 5.31 -7.06 -2.67
N CYS A 95 5.36 -7.94 -1.68
CA CYS A 95 5.86 -7.63 -0.35
C CYS A 95 7.17 -8.41 -0.11
N PRO A 96 8.34 -7.76 -0.14
CA PRO A 96 9.62 -8.37 0.16
C PRO A 96 9.92 -8.33 1.66
N THR A 97 8.94 -8.64 2.48
CA THR A 97 9.06 -8.68 3.94
C THR A 97 8.52 -9.97 4.48
N GLU A 98 8.96 -10.31 5.67
CA GLU A 98 8.57 -11.55 6.32
C GLU A 98 7.10 -11.58 6.75
N TYR A 99 6.59 -12.80 6.86
CA TYR A 99 5.22 -13.07 7.30
C TYR A 99 4.97 -12.57 8.73
N GLY A 100 3.76 -12.07 8.96
CA GLY A 100 3.24 -11.79 10.30
C GLY A 100 3.21 -10.32 10.70
N ALA A 101 3.85 -9.43 9.98
CA ALA A 101 3.74 -8.01 10.27
C ALA A 101 2.33 -7.48 9.94
N TYR A 102 1.74 -6.74 10.87
CA TYR A 102 0.37 -6.21 10.72
C TYR A 102 0.25 -5.19 9.61
N TYR A 103 1.19 -4.25 9.52
CA TYR A 103 1.12 -3.14 8.59
C TYR A 103 0.99 -3.58 7.12
N PRO A 104 1.85 -4.45 6.57
CA PRO A 104 1.72 -4.93 5.19
C PRO A 104 0.40 -5.63 4.91
N ASN A 105 -0.08 -6.45 5.85
CA ASN A 105 -1.31 -7.22 5.70
C ASN A 105 -2.55 -6.33 5.70
N ALA A 106 -2.63 -5.37 6.62
CA ALA A 106 -3.73 -4.43 6.70
C ALA A 106 -3.78 -3.50 5.48
N LEU A 107 -2.61 -3.02 5.04
CA LEU A 107 -2.48 -2.21 3.82
C LEU A 107 -2.96 -2.98 2.59
N ALA A 108 -2.47 -4.21 2.40
CA ALA A 108 -2.85 -5.06 1.28
C ALA A 108 -4.34 -5.42 1.29
N GLY A 109 -4.92 -5.67 2.48
CA GLY A 109 -6.34 -5.97 2.65
C GLY A 109 -7.24 -4.86 2.15
N GLU A 110 -6.97 -3.62 2.55
CA GLU A 110 -7.75 -2.46 2.10
C GLU A 110 -7.56 -2.16 0.60
N MET A 111 -6.34 -2.30 0.10
CA MET A 111 -6.08 -2.18 -1.33
C MET A 111 -6.84 -3.25 -2.12
N ALA A 112 -6.84 -4.49 -1.65
CA ALA A 112 -7.56 -5.59 -2.27
C ALA A 112 -9.06 -5.32 -2.33
N GLU A 113 -9.66 -4.86 -1.23
CA GLU A 113 -11.08 -4.52 -1.18
C GLU A 113 -11.44 -3.44 -2.20
N ARG A 114 -10.74 -2.31 -2.19
CA ARG A 114 -11.00 -1.17 -3.08
C ARG A 114 -10.79 -1.50 -4.55
N LEU A 115 -9.68 -2.15 -4.89
CA LEU A 115 -9.38 -2.54 -6.26
C LEU A 115 -10.38 -3.58 -6.78
N THR A 116 -10.78 -4.53 -5.93
CA THR A 116 -11.78 -5.56 -6.26
C THR A 116 -13.17 -4.95 -6.50
N GLN A 117 -13.59 -4.00 -5.66
CA GLN A 117 -14.84 -3.24 -5.84
C GLN A 117 -14.81 -2.45 -7.17
N ALA A 118 -13.67 -1.88 -7.53
CA ALA A 118 -13.50 -1.18 -8.80
C ALA A 118 -13.38 -2.10 -10.03
N GLY A 119 -13.37 -3.42 -9.83
CA GLY A 119 -13.35 -4.43 -10.89
C GLY A 119 -11.95 -4.88 -11.32
N TYR A 120 -10.93 -4.67 -10.51
CA TYR A 120 -9.58 -5.20 -10.74
C TYR A 120 -9.32 -6.44 -9.90
N LEU A 121 -8.72 -7.47 -10.49
CA LEU A 121 -8.22 -8.61 -9.74
C LEU A 121 -6.97 -8.20 -8.98
N PHE A 122 -7.02 -8.32 -7.65
CA PHE A 122 -5.86 -8.10 -6.80
C PHE A 122 -5.26 -9.42 -6.36
N SER A 123 -3.94 -9.53 -6.45
CA SER A 123 -3.18 -10.66 -5.95
C SER A 123 -1.97 -10.15 -5.17
N SER A 124 -1.54 -10.87 -4.17
CA SER A 124 -0.33 -10.54 -3.40
C SER A 124 0.66 -11.70 -3.43
N VAL A 125 1.95 -11.37 -3.43
CA VAL A 125 3.04 -12.32 -3.29
C VAL A 125 4.02 -11.81 -2.24
N LEU A 126 4.40 -12.71 -1.34
CA LEU A 126 5.44 -12.49 -0.35
C LEU A 126 6.72 -13.14 -0.88
N LEU A 127 7.75 -12.33 -1.07
CA LEU A 127 9.04 -12.83 -1.49
C LEU A 127 9.76 -13.47 -0.30
N GLN A 128 10.21 -14.68 -0.49
CA GLN A 128 11.04 -15.39 0.49
C GLN A 128 12.51 -15.22 0.16
N HIS A 129 13.36 -15.30 1.17
CA HIS A 129 14.79 -15.33 0.95
C HIS A 129 15.20 -16.66 0.34
N ALA A 130 16.05 -16.61 -0.69
CA ALA A 130 16.65 -17.78 -1.26
C ALA A 130 17.79 -18.29 -0.34
N PRO A 131 18.01 -19.61 -0.25
CA PRO A 131 19.11 -20.17 0.55
C PRO A 131 20.50 -19.63 0.17
N THR A 132 20.65 -19.17 -1.07
CA THR A 132 21.91 -18.62 -1.62
C THR A 132 22.05 -17.12 -1.43
N GLY A 133 21.12 -16.47 -0.72
CA GLY A 133 21.03 -15.03 -0.58
C GLY A 133 20.12 -14.37 -1.64
N GLY A 134 19.62 -13.17 -1.32
CA GLY A 134 18.62 -12.47 -2.14
C GLY A 134 17.22 -13.07 -2.00
N TYR A 135 16.36 -12.84 -3.01
CA TYR A 135 14.97 -13.30 -3.00
C TYR A 135 14.73 -14.45 -3.97
N ASP A 136 13.83 -15.37 -3.59
CA ASP A 136 13.25 -16.35 -4.51
C ASP A 136 12.13 -15.71 -5.32
N TYR A 137 12.35 -15.55 -6.62
CA TYR A 137 11.40 -14.93 -7.54
C TYR A 137 10.42 -15.92 -8.19
N SER A 138 10.50 -17.22 -7.90
CA SER A 138 9.73 -18.27 -8.60
C SER A 138 8.23 -18.02 -8.59
N GLN A 139 7.65 -17.66 -7.44
CA GLN A 139 6.23 -17.32 -7.32
C GLN A 139 5.89 -16.01 -8.03
N LEU A 140 6.73 -15.00 -7.89
CA LEU A 140 6.56 -13.73 -8.57
C LEU A 140 6.56 -13.91 -10.08
N ASP A 141 7.56 -14.60 -10.63
CA ASP A 141 7.68 -14.86 -12.06
C ASP A 141 6.51 -15.66 -12.63
N TYR A 142 5.99 -16.61 -11.85
CA TYR A 142 4.78 -17.33 -12.21
C TYR A 142 3.57 -16.40 -12.38
N LEU A 143 3.35 -15.50 -11.39
CA LEU A 143 2.25 -14.55 -11.44
C LEU A 143 2.43 -13.47 -12.52
N LEU A 144 3.67 -13.09 -12.82
CA LEU A 144 3.98 -12.13 -13.88
C LEU A 144 3.69 -12.64 -15.29
N ARG A 145 3.64 -13.97 -15.52
CA ARG A 145 3.23 -14.58 -16.80
C ARG A 145 1.81 -14.16 -17.20
N GLU A 146 0.96 -13.88 -16.23
CA GLU A 146 -0.41 -13.41 -16.42
C GLU A 146 -0.49 -11.90 -16.73
N THR A 147 0.66 -11.25 -16.98
CA THR A 147 0.80 -9.85 -17.39
C THR A 147 -0.08 -8.88 -16.61
N PRO A 148 0.18 -8.63 -15.31
CA PRO A 148 -0.57 -7.65 -14.54
C PRO A 148 -0.44 -6.24 -15.15
N ASP A 149 -1.51 -5.45 -15.06
CA ASP A 149 -1.53 -4.07 -15.56
C ASP A 149 -0.64 -3.14 -14.69
N LEU A 150 -0.41 -3.52 -13.45
CA LEU A 150 0.46 -2.82 -12.52
C LEU A 150 0.96 -3.75 -11.42
N VAL A 151 2.25 -3.63 -11.12
CA VAL A 151 2.86 -4.23 -9.92
C VAL A 151 3.02 -3.14 -8.86
N VAL A 152 2.67 -3.41 -7.61
CA VAL A 152 2.89 -2.50 -6.49
C VAL A 152 3.91 -3.14 -5.56
N GLN A 153 5.12 -2.59 -5.51
CA GLN A 153 6.17 -3.06 -4.63
C GLN A 153 6.06 -2.35 -3.28
N LEU A 154 5.92 -3.09 -2.21
CA LEU A 154 6.06 -2.56 -0.85
C LEU A 154 7.56 -2.48 -0.51
N TYR A 155 7.97 -1.32 0.00
CA TYR A 155 9.37 -0.93 0.23
C TYR A 155 10.25 -0.91 -1.03
N ALA A 156 11.20 0.00 -1.05
CA ALA A 156 12.05 0.24 -2.24
C ALA A 156 13.28 -0.70 -2.28
N HIS A 157 13.04 -2.01 -2.29
CA HIS A 157 14.13 -2.98 -2.44
C HIS A 157 14.72 -2.93 -3.85
N ALA A 158 15.99 -2.56 -3.96
CA ALA A 158 16.67 -2.33 -5.24
C ALA A 158 16.70 -3.58 -6.13
N GLU A 159 16.82 -4.77 -5.55
CA GLU A 159 16.84 -6.04 -6.28
C GLU A 159 15.50 -6.32 -6.94
N VAL A 160 14.39 -6.18 -6.20
CA VAL A 160 13.03 -6.38 -6.71
C VAL A 160 12.72 -5.37 -7.81
N SER A 161 13.06 -4.10 -7.59
CA SER A 161 12.87 -3.06 -8.62
C SER A 161 13.70 -3.34 -9.89
N ARG A 162 14.91 -3.88 -9.75
CA ARG A 162 15.76 -4.28 -10.88
C ARG A 162 15.15 -5.45 -11.64
N HIS A 163 14.62 -6.44 -10.93
CA HIS A 163 13.97 -7.61 -11.50
C HIS A 163 12.72 -7.21 -12.32
N LEU A 164 11.82 -6.43 -11.73
CA LEU A 164 10.61 -5.94 -12.41
C LEU A 164 10.93 -5.11 -13.66
N ARG A 165 11.98 -4.26 -13.57
CA ARG A 165 12.44 -3.46 -14.71
C ARG A 165 13.01 -4.32 -15.84
N ALA A 166 13.79 -5.36 -15.50
CA ALA A 166 14.33 -6.28 -16.48
C ALA A 166 13.23 -7.00 -17.27
N LEU A 167 12.12 -7.31 -16.62
CA LEU A 167 10.92 -7.90 -17.23
C LEU A 167 10.00 -6.85 -17.89
N LYS A 168 10.38 -5.57 -17.90
CA LYS A 168 9.59 -4.46 -18.45
C LYS A 168 8.19 -4.32 -17.84
N MET A 169 8.02 -4.74 -16.59
CA MET A 169 6.74 -4.65 -15.91
C MET A 169 6.52 -3.21 -15.39
N PRO A 170 5.33 -2.61 -15.61
CA PRO A 170 5.00 -1.34 -14.97
C PRO A 170 4.85 -1.54 -13.46
N PHE A 171 5.61 -0.78 -12.65
CA PHE A 171 5.53 -0.91 -11.21
C PHE A 171 5.51 0.44 -10.49
N ALA A 172 4.70 0.52 -9.43
CA ALA A 172 4.70 1.58 -8.45
C ALA A 172 5.38 1.10 -7.16
N VAL A 173 5.96 2.03 -6.40
CA VAL A 173 6.67 1.70 -5.16
C VAL A 173 6.07 2.44 -3.99
N VAL A 174 5.76 1.70 -2.92
CA VAL A 174 5.45 2.23 -1.59
C VAL A 174 6.75 2.27 -0.80
N ARG A 175 7.22 3.47 -0.43
CA ARG A 175 8.49 3.69 0.25
C ARG A 175 8.35 4.64 1.44
N GLU A 176 9.31 4.61 2.34
CA GLU A 176 9.33 5.46 3.54
C GLU A 176 10.39 6.57 3.47
N CYS A 177 11.41 6.39 2.65
CA CYS A 177 12.51 7.34 2.50
C CYS A 177 13.20 7.19 1.14
N GLY A 178 14.22 8.02 0.91
CA GLY A 178 15.06 7.97 -0.29
C GLY A 178 14.34 8.50 -1.55
N ARG A 179 14.85 8.12 -2.71
CA ARG A 179 14.27 8.44 -4.02
C ARG A 179 13.56 7.21 -4.59
N PRO A 180 12.52 7.40 -5.43
CA PRO A 180 11.88 6.28 -6.10
C PRO A 180 12.90 5.54 -6.98
N PRO A 181 12.80 4.20 -7.08
CA PRO A 181 13.67 3.43 -7.95
C PRO A 181 13.52 3.82 -9.41
N VAL A 182 14.63 3.78 -10.16
CA VAL A 182 14.62 4.05 -11.59
C VAL A 182 13.67 3.09 -12.30
N GLY A 183 12.79 3.63 -13.14
CA GLY A 183 11.82 2.86 -13.92
C GLY A 183 10.49 2.62 -13.21
N SER A 184 10.30 3.08 -11.95
CA SER A 184 8.98 3.09 -11.34
C SER A 184 8.07 4.08 -12.07
N VAL A 185 6.81 3.67 -12.33
CA VAL A 185 5.79 4.52 -12.95
C VAL A 185 4.99 5.31 -11.92
N GLY A 186 5.01 4.90 -10.64
CA GLY A 186 4.33 5.56 -9.53
C GLY A 186 5.18 5.58 -8.27
N ASP A 187 5.01 6.64 -7.49
CA ASP A 187 5.76 6.90 -6.26
C ASP A 187 4.78 7.19 -5.12
N ILE A 188 4.84 6.35 -4.07
CA ILE A 188 4.03 6.47 -2.87
C ILE A 188 5.00 6.60 -1.70
N LEU A 189 5.07 7.80 -1.12
CA LEU A 189 5.95 8.10 0.02
C LEU A 189 5.13 8.09 1.32
N VAL A 190 5.26 7.04 2.11
CA VAL A 190 4.66 6.97 3.45
C VAL A 190 5.52 7.76 4.43
N ASP A 191 5.01 8.87 4.92
CA ASP A 191 5.68 9.69 5.92
C ASP A 191 5.34 9.18 7.33
N ARG A 192 6.28 8.46 7.92
CA ARG A 192 6.12 7.89 9.27
C ARG A 192 6.46 8.87 10.38
N TRP A 193 7.13 9.98 10.07
CA TRP A 193 7.63 10.94 11.03
C TRP A 193 7.26 12.38 10.63
N PRO A 194 5.98 12.66 10.38
CA PRO A 194 5.56 14.00 9.97
C PRO A 194 5.91 15.00 11.07
N ASP A 195 6.38 16.17 10.66
CA ASP A 195 6.73 17.28 11.56
C ASP A 195 7.71 16.91 12.69
N LEU A 196 8.58 15.90 12.50
CA LEU A 196 9.55 15.47 13.51
C LEU A 196 10.42 16.63 14.03
N SER A 197 10.83 17.55 13.15
CA SER A 197 11.59 18.74 13.56
C SER A 197 10.82 19.63 14.53
N ALA A 198 9.51 19.82 14.30
CA ALA A 198 8.66 20.58 15.21
C ALA A 198 8.47 19.85 16.54
N CYS A 199 8.29 18.53 16.51
CA CYS A 199 8.25 17.68 17.70
C CYS A 199 9.56 17.80 18.49
N ALA A 200 10.70 17.68 17.83
CA ALA A 200 12.02 17.83 18.41
C ALA A 200 12.19 19.18 19.12
N GLY A 201 11.73 20.27 18.51
CA GLY A 201 11.72 21.60 19.13
C GLY A 201 10.91 21.66 20.43
N ARG A 202 9.76 20.96 20.50
CA ARG A 202 8.97 20.83 21.75
C ARG A 202 9.70 20.01 22.80
N TRP A 203 10.29 18.89 22.43
CA TRP A 203 11.05 18.02 23.35
C TRP A 203 12.26 18.73 23.96
N ARG A 204 12.94 19.60 23.18
CA ARG A 204 14.00 20.48 23.71
C ARG A 204 13.50 21.41 24.80
N LYS A 205 12.30 21.99 24.64
CA LYS A 205 11.66 22.85 25.64
C LYS A 205 11.29 22.10 26.93
N LEU A 206 11.02 20.78 26.84
CA LEU A 206 10.81 19.91 28.00
C LEU A 206 12.11 19.53 28.72
N GLY A 207 13.24 20.10 28.34
CA GLY A 207 14.54 19.87 28.94
C GLY A 207 15.32 18.69 28.39
N VAL A 208 14.78 17.93 27.44
CA VAL A 208 15.48 16.77 26.84
C VAL A 208 16.77 17.22 26.15
N ARG A 209 17.86 16.49 26.39
CA ARG A 209 19.19 16.72 25.80
C ARG A 209 19.74 15.48 25.11
N THR A 210 19.52 14.31 25.72
CA THR A 210 20.03 13.03 25.22
C THR A 210 18.91 12.16 24.67
N VAL A 211 19.12 11.59 23.48
CA VAL A 211 18.14 10.75 22.79
C VAL A 211 18.80 9.47 22.31
N GLU A 212 18.14 8.34 22.50
CA GLU A 212 18.49 7.11 21.79
C GLU A 212 17.42 6.82 20.72
N VAL A 213 17.85 6.74 19.45
CA VAL A 213 17.03 6.25 18.34
C VAL A 213 17.28 4.76 18.20
N ALA A 214 16.27 3.93 18.42
CA ALA A 214 16.44 2.49 18.44
C ALA A 214 15.37 1.73 17.66
N GLY A 215 15.77 0.62 17.05
CA GLY A 215 14.88 -0.21 16.26
C GLY A 215 15.58 -1.38 15.58
N PRO A 216 14.82 -2.20 14.81
CA PRO A 216 15.38 -3.36 14.11
C PRO A 216 16.25 -2.97 12.91
N GLU A 217 16.10 -1.75 12.40
CA GLU A 217 16.81 -1.22 11.24
C GLU A 217 17.35 0.19 11.50
N PRO A 218 18.45 0.59 10.85
CA PRO A 218 18.97 1.96 10.96
C PRO A 218 17.97 2.99 10.42
N ARG A 219 17.84 4.11 11.12
CA ARG A 219 16.99 5.25 10.69
C ARG A 219 17.78 6.56 10.71
N PRO A 220 18.80 6.69 9.82
CA PRO A 220 19.70 7.85 9.85
C PRO A 220 18.98 9.18 9.62
N GLY A 221 17.87 9.20 8.87
CA GLY A 221 17.07 10.40 8.68
C GLY A 221 16.43 10.90 9.98
N VAL A 222 15.92 10.00 10.83
CA VAL A 222 15.37 10.34 12.15
C VAL A 222 16.47 10.87 13.06
N ALA A 223 17.58 10.14 13.14
CA ALA A 223 18.73 10.54 13.95
C ALA A 223 19.33 11.88 13.47
N GLY A 224 19.40 12.11 12.17
CA GLY A 224 19.88 13.36 11.56
C GLY A 224 19.04 14.57 12.00
N ILE A 225 17.71 14.49 11.84
CA ILE A 225 16.78 15.56 12.25
C ILE A 225 16.93 15.88 13.75
N LEU A 226 17.10 14.86 14.58
CA LEU A 226 17.28 15.07 16.02
C LEU A 226 18.63 15.71 16.35
N ARG A 227 19.71 15.34 15.66
CA ARG A 227 21.03 16.01 15.80
C ARG A 227 20.97 17.48 15.37
N GLU A 228 20.31 17.76 14.24
CA GLU A 228 20.09 19.14 13.76
C GLU A 228 19.28 19.97 14.76
N ALA A 229 18.34 19.34 15.48
CA ALA A 229 17.61 19.97 16.57
C ALA A 229 18.44 20.15 17.86
N GLY A 230 19.71 19.73 17.89
CA GLY A 230 20.65 19.93 18.98
C GLY A 230 20.62 18.88 20.09
N PHE A 231 20.12 17.65 19.81
CA PHE A 231 20.22 16.53 20.73
C PHE A 231 21.57 15.80 20.63
N ALA A 232 22.06 15.27 21.75
CA ALA A 232 23.07 14.23 21.74
C ALA A 232 22.38 12.90 21.39
N VAL A 233 22.57 12.40 20.17
CA VAL A 233 21.85 11.24 19.65
C VAL A 233 22.75 10.01 19.63
N ARG A 234 22.33 8.95 20.32
CA ARG A 234 22.85 7.58 20.21
C ARG A 234 21.91 6.78 19.30
N GLU A 235 22.47 5.97 18.42
CA GLU A 235 21.71 5.04 17.58
C GLU A 235 21.97 3.60 18.02
N ARG A 236 20.88 2.83 18.18
CA ARG A 236 20.94 1.40 18.49
C ARG A 236 20.13 0.61 17.48
N THR A 237 20.82 -0.19 16.68
CA THR A 237 20.18 -1.12 15.75
C THR A 237 20.36 -2.54 16.23
N VAL A 238 19.25 -3.25 16.42
CA VAL A 238 19.26 -4.65 16.86
C VAL A 238 18.40 -5.43 15.88
N PRO A 239 19.01 -6.20 14.97
CA PRO A 239 18.27 -6.99 13.99
C PRO A 239 17.40 -8.04 14.67
N PRO A 240 16.30 -8.48 14.02
CA PRO A 240 15.44 -9.53 14.55
C PRO A 240 16.20 -10.83 14.85
N ASP A 241 15.79 -11.54 15.88
CA ASP A 241 16.31 -12.87 16.17
C ASP A 241 15.74 -13.87 15.14
N ALA A 242 16.59 -14.32 14.24
CA ALA A 242 16.23 -15.18 13.11
C ALA A 242 15.71 -16.58 13.51
N ARG A 243 15.77 -16.94 14.79
CA ARG A 243 15.20 -18.20 15.31
C ARG A 243 13.68 -18.16 15.42
N TYR A 244 13.09 -16.98 15.33
CA TYR A 244 11.65 -16.73 15.49
C TYR A 244 11.08 -16.06 14.23
N GLY A 245 9.76 -16.03 14.08
CA GLY A 245 9.12 -15.20 13.07
C GLY A 245 9.37 -13.70 13.33
N PHE A 246 9.21 -12.86 12.32
CA PHE A 246 9.65 -11.45 12.35
C PHE A 246 9.18 -10.70 13.61
N VAL A 247 7.90 -10.74 13.93
CA VAL A 247 7.34 -10.00 15.09
C VAL A 247 7.96 -10.45 16.41
N GLU A 248 7.97 -11.76 16.66
CA GLU A 248 8.55 -12.32 17.87
C GLU A 248 10.07 -12.12 17.91
N GLY A 249 10.74 -12.27 16.76
CA GLY A 249 12.17 -12.05 16.62
C GLY A 249 12.60 -10.63 16.95
N VAL A 250 11.85 -9.63 16.50
CA VAL A 250 12.07 -8.21 16.85
C VAL A 250 11.88 -7.97 18.35
N GLN A 251 10.78 -8.47 18.92
CA GLN A 251 10.49 -8.29 20.35
C GLN A 251 11.56 -8.94 21.24
N ARG A 252 11.96 -10.19 20.97
CA ARG A 252 12.98 -10.91 21.72
C ARG A 252 14.36 -10.28 21.62
N ALA A 253 14.76 -9.86 20.42
CA ALA A 253 16.02 -9.17 20.20
C ALA A 253 16.09 -7.88 21.00
N ALA A 254 15.03 -7.05 20.97
CA ALA A 254 14.93 -5.85 21.78
C ALA A 254 14.95 -6.16 23.28
N GLN A 255 14.18 -7.15 23.73
CA GLN A 255 14.15 -7.56 25.13
C GLN A 255 15.53 -7.97 25.63
N THR A 256 16.29 -8.74 24.83
CA THR A 256 17.66 -9.14 25.16
C THR A 256 18.60 -7.94 25.21
N ALA A 257 18.50 -7.03 24.23
CA ALA A 257 19.40 -5.86 24.13
C ALA A 257 19.20 -4.84 25.26
N TYR A 258 18.06 -4.86 25.94
CA TYR A 258 17.73 -3.97 27.04
C TYR A 258 17.71 -4.67 28.42
N ALA A 259 17.99 -5.98 28.48
CA ALA A 259 17.95 -6.75 29.72
C ALA A 259 18.89 -6.26 30.81
N ASP A 260 20.07 -5.76 30.42
CA ASP A 260 21.15 -5.36 31.32
C ASP A 260 21.46 -3.85 31.33
N VAL A 261 20.57 -3.04 30.74
CA VAL A 261 20.76 -1.56 30.72
C VAL A 261 20.74 -1.00 32.15
N ALA A 262 21.81 -0.32 32.55
CA ALA A 262 21.88 0.30 33.84
C ALA A 262 21.13 1.65 33.88
N ALA A 263 20.59 2.03 35.06
CA ALA A 263 19.88 3.31 35.19
C ALA A 263 20.78 4.53 34.85
N ALA A 264 22.08 4.43 35.08
CA ALA A 264 23.05 5.48 34.76
C ALA A 264 23.28 5.67 33.25
N ASP A 265 22.94 4.65 32.43
CA ASP A 265 23.14 4.67 30.98
C ASP A 265 21.88 5.05 30.19
N LEU A 266 20.78 5.35 30.90
CA LEU A 266 19.51 5.73 30.27
C LEU A 266 19.67 7.09 29.55
N PRO A 267 19.16 7.21 28.29
CA PRO A 267 18.92 8.50 27.69
C PRO A 267 17.71 9.17 28.36
N GLU A 268 17.59 10.47 28.24
CA GLU A 268 16.40 11.18 28.71
C GLU A 268 15.16 10.86 27.85
N LEU A 269 15.36 10.45 26.57
CA LEU A 269 14.31 10.09 25.65
C LEU A 269 14.72 8.90 24.76
N TYR A 270 13.88 7.87 24.74
CA TYR A 270 13.91 6.84 23.69
C TYR A 270 12.97 7.21 22.54
N VAL A 271 13.46 7.10 21.31
CA VAL A 271 12.68 7.18 20.08
C VAL A 271 12.74 5.81 19.41
N PHE A 272 11.72 4.99 19.67
CA PHE A 272 11.63 3.66 19.06
C PHE A 272 11.02 3.74 17.66
N THR A 273 11.69 3.17 16.68
CA THR A 273 11.31 3.27 15.26
C THR A 273 10.41 2.13 14.79
N ASP A 274 10.03 1.24 15.72
CA ASP A 274 9.17 0.08 15.47
C ASP A 274 8.42 -0.27 16.75
N ASP A 275 7.12 -0.59 16.66
CA ASP A 275 6.24 -0.86 17.80
C ASP A 275 6.52 -2.22 18.44
N TYR A 276 6.91 -3.24 17.66
CA TYR A 276 7.30 -4.54 18.21
C TYR A 276 8.62 -4.43 18.98
N PHE A 277 9.56 -3.66 18.43
CA PHE A 277 10.82 -3.34 19.13
C PHE A 277 10.57 -2.63 20.45
N ALA A 278 9.72 -1.59 20.42
CA ALA A 278 9.33 -0.85 21.61
C ALA A 278 8.71 -1.76 22.68
N ALA A 279 7.84 -2.71 22.28
CA ALA A 279 7.24 -3.65 23.23
C ALA A 279 8.27 -4.53 23.93
N GLY A 280 9.26 -5.04 23.20
CA GLY A 280 10.35 -5.84 23.77
C GLY A 280 11.25 -5.02 24.72
N ALA A 281 11.70 -3.85 24.27
CA ALA A 281 12.57 -2.95 25.04
C ALA A 281 11.89 -2.47 26.34
N LEU A 282 10.64 -2.00 26.25
CA LEU A 282 9.86 -1.55 27.41
C LEU A 282 9.59 -2.67 28.41
N THR A 283 9.36 -3.90 27.93
CA THR A 283 9.22 -5.08 28.80
C THR A 283 10.52 -5.33 29.60
N ALA A 284 11.66 -5.28 28.94
CA ALA A 284 12.97 -5.48 29.60
C ALA A 284 13.25 -4.39 30.65
N LEU A 285 13.05 -3.13 30.28
CA LEU A 285 13.25 -1.99 31.19
C LEU A 285 12.32 -2.06 32.40
N LEU A 286 11.02 -2.40 32.17
CA LEU A 286 10.05 -2.54 33.25
C LEU A 286 10.41 -3.69 34.20
N ASN A 287 10.92 -4.81 33.72
CA ASN A 287 11.38 -5.94 34.54
C ASN A 287 12.56 -5.56 35.44
N ARG A 288 13.32 -4.52 35.09
CA ARG A 288 14.39 -3.93 35.92
C ARG A 288 13.89 -2.87 36.89
N GLY A 289 12.59 -2.59 36.93
CA GLY A 289 12.01 -1.53 37.73
C GLY A 289 12.12 -0.13 37.15
N LEU A 290 12.65 0.01 35.92
CA LEU A 290 12.80 1.28 35.21
C LEU A 290 11.51 1.64 34.50
N ARG A 291 11.00 2.85 34.73
CA ARG A 291 9.64 3.24 34.28
C ARG A 291 9.65 4.57 33.52
N THR A 292 8.81 4.65 32.50
CA THR A 292 8.53 5.92 31.81
C THR A 292 7.20 6.49 32.35
N PRO A 293 7.11 7.82 32.63
CA PRO A 293 8.10 8.86 32.33
C PRO A 293 9.10 9.15 33.46
N ASP A 294 9.10 8.39 34.56
CA ASP A 294 9.80 8.71 35.79
C ASP A 294 11.34 8.64 35.62
N ASP A 295 11.86 7.57 35.00
CA ASP A 295 13.29 7.34 34.80
C ASP A 295 13.76 7.78 33.40
N PHE A 296 12.90 7.70 32.39
CA PHE A 296 13.16 8.08 30.99
C PHE A 296 11.85 8.39 30.29
N ARG A 297 11.91 9.11 29.18
CA ARG A 297 10.76 9.38 28.31
C ARG A 297 10.74 8.46 27.09
N VAL A 298 9.56 8.31 26.45
CA VAL A 298 9.42 7.46 25.27
C VAL A 298 8.54 8.11 24.22
N VAL A 299 9.00 8.02 22.97
CA VAL A 299 8.21 8.20 21.75
C VAL A 299 8.40 6.95 20.88
N THR A 300 7.34 6.42 20.32
CA THR A 300 7.43 5.24 19.45
C THR A 300 6.63 5.41 18.16
N GLN A 301 6.93 4.64 17.15
CA GLN A 301 5.96 4.35 16.10
C GLN A 301 4.90 3.39 16.64
N ALA A 302 3.69 3.48 16.12
CA ALA A 302 2.63 2.53 16.41
C ALA A 302 1.65 2.42 15.25
N ASN A 303 1.09 1.23 15.07
CA ASN A 303 -0.07 1.06 14.24
C ASN A 303 -1.33 1.40 15.04
N LEU A 304 -2.32 2.02 14.41
CA LEU A 304 -3.58 2.40 15.02
C LEU A 304 -4.23 1.18 15.72
N ARG A 305 -4.50 1.32 17.02
CA ARG A 305 -5.09 0.31 17.90
C ARG A 305 -4.21 -0.91 18.22
N LEU A 306 -2.93 -0.92 17.80
CA LEU A 306 -2.01 -2.05 17.99
C LEU A 306 -0.66 -1.68 18.57
N GLY A 307 -0.50 -0.47 19.08
CA GLY A 307 0.76 -0.07 19.72
C GLY A 307 1.06 -0.92 20.97
N PRO A 308 2.31 -0.84 21.48
CA PRO A 308 2.71 -1.56 22.68
C PRO A 308 1.76 -1.27 23.83
N VAL A 309 1.37 -2.31 24.58
CA VAL A 309 0.60 -2.16 25.81
C VAL A 309 1.55 -1.78 26.93
N TYR A 310 1.31 -0.63 27.56
CA TYR A 310 2.11 -0.13 28.66
C TYR A 310 1.18 0.54 29.70
N PRO A 311 1.54 0.58 31.00
CA PRO A 311 0.69 1.18 32.05
C PRO A 311 0.38 2.68 31.88
N ARG A 312 1.17 3.39 31.07
CA ARG A 312 0.96 4.78 30.69
C ARG A 312 0.72 4.88 29.19
N THR A 313 -0.03 5.87 28.75
CA THR A 313 -0.20 6.14 27.32
C THR A 313 1.12 6.59 26.69
N LEU A 314 1.53 5.88 25.63
CA LEU A 314 2.77 6.18 24.92
C LEU A 314 2.57 7.37 23.97
N ALA A 315 3.48 8.34 24.01
CA ALA A 315 3.61 9.31 22.93
C ALA A 315 4.05 8.56 21.66
N ARG A 316 3.38 8.81 20.52
CA ARG A 316 3.60 8.00 19.34
C ARG A 316 3.30 8.69 18.03
N PHE A 317 3.98 8.27 16.98
CA PHE A 317 3.60 8.51 15.60
C PHE A 317 2.73 7.33 15.15
N GLU A 318 1.42 7.58 15.04
CA GLU A 318 0.40 6.56 14.80
C GLU A 318 0.07 6.47 13.32
N MET A 319 0.21 5.27 12.76
CA MET A 319 -0.17 4.97 11.39
C MET A 319 -1.52 4.26 11.35
N ASP A 320 -2.34 4.63 10.39
CA ASP A 320 -3.57 3.90 10.04
C ASP A 320 -3.38 3.18 8.70
N PRO A 321 -2.90 1.92 8.70
CA PRO A 321 -2.63 1.20 7.47
C PRO A 321 -3.88 0.97 6.62
N SER A 322 -5.07 0.92 7.24
CA SER A 322 -6.33 0.82 6.51
C SER A 322 -6.66 2.11 5.75
N ALA A 323 -6.55 3.27 6.41
CA ALA A 323 -6.74 4.56 5.74
C ALA A 323 -5.69 4.77 4.64
N GLN A 324 -4.43 4.44 4.92
CA GLN A 324 -3.34 4.52 3.95
C GLN A 324 -3.56 3.58 2.75
N GLY A 325 -4.04 2.36 2.99
CA GLY A 325 -4.38 1.40 1.94
C GLY A 325 -5.48 1.91 1.01
N ARG A 326 -6.51 2.57 1.56
CA ARG A 326 -7.55 3.23 0.76
C ARG A 326 -7.00 4.36 -0.09
N GLU A 327 -6.19 5.25 0.48
CA GLU A 327 -5.56 6.36 -0.23
C GLU A 327 -4.68 5.87 -1.39
N ILE A 328 -3.87 4.84 -1.11
CA ILE A 328 -3.02 4.21 -2.12
C ILE A 328 -3.88 3.57 -3.23
N ALA A 329 -4.93 2.83 -2.88
CA ALA A 329 -5.82 2.22 -3.86
C ALA A 329 -6.44 3.26 -4.80
N GLU A 330 -6.92 4.39 -4.29
CA GLU A 330 -7.47 5.49 -5.11
C GLU A 330 -6.40 6.08 -6.04
N TYR A 331 -5.17 6.22 -5.56
CA TYR A 331 -4.05 6.66 -6.38
C TYR A 331 -3.75 5.68 -7.52
N LEU A 332 -3.74 4.37 -7.24
CA LEU A 332 -3.54 3.33 -8.25
C LEU A 332 -4.70 3.28 -9.25
N LEU A 333 -5.95 3.42 -8.82
CA LEU A 333 -7.13 3.46 -9.68
C LEU A 333 -7.08 4.63 -10.67
N ASN A 334 -6.56 5.78 -10.25
CA ASN A 334 -6.33 6.90 -11.15
C ASN A 334 -5.34 6.55 -12.28
N PHE A 335 -4.26 5.83 -11.97
CA PHE A 335 -3.30 5.34 -12.97
C PHE A 335 -3.94 4.31 -13.89
N LEU A 336 -4.61 3.30 -13.34
CA LEU A 336 -5.24 2.22 -14.11
C LEU A 336 -6.29 2.73 -15.09
N SER A 337 -6.98 3.84 -14.74
CA SER A 337 -7.98 4.45 -15.63
C SER A 337 -7.40 5.41 -16.67
N ARG A 338 -6.31 6.11 -16.36
CA ARG A 338 -5.77 7.22 -17.16
C ARG A 338 -4.40 6.95 -17.79
N GLY A 339 -3.69 5.94 -17.31
CA GLY A 339 -2.35 5.57 -17.78
C GLY A 339 -1.20 6.43 -17.23
N VAL A 340 -1.50 7.43 -16.38
CA VAL A 340 -0.49 8.31 -15.79
C VAL A 340 -0.79 8.60 -14.32
N PHE A 341 0.25 8.68 -13.49
CA PHE A 341 0.14 9.19 -12.13
C PHE A 341 0.22 10.72 -12.13
N LYS A 342 -0.74 11.40 -11.52
CA LYS A 342 -0.80 12.86 -11.53
C LYS A 342 0.09 13.54 -10.49
N LYS A 343 0.35 12.90 -9.35
CA LYS A 343 1.12 13.43 -8.21
C LYS A 343 1.69 12.27 -7.40
N THR A 344 2.69 12.54 -6.55
CA THR A 344 3.13 11.60 -5.52
C THR A 344 2.00 11.42 -4.50
N CYS A 345 1.65 10.18 -4.19
CA CYS A 345 0.79 9.84 -3.06
C CYS A 345 1.63 9.92 -1.78
N ARG A 346 1.11 10.57 -0.75
CA ARG A 346 1.88 10.81 0.48
C ARG A 346 1.05 10.54 1.74
N PRO A 347 0.75 9.26 2.05
CA PRO A 347 0.12 8.90 3.31
C PRO A 347 1.02 9.28 4.49
N VAL A 348 0.43 9.86 5.54
CA VAL A 348 1.17 10.35 6.70
C VAL A 348 0.71 9.66 7.98
N ALA A 349 1.65 9.48 8.94
CA ALA A 349 1.33 9.15 10.31
C ALA A 349 0.76 10.37 11.05
N VAL A 350 0.16 10.15 12.22
CA VAL A 350 -0.33 11.23 13.08
C VAL A 350 0.41 11.18 14.41
N TYR A 351 1.03 12.30 14.80
CA TYR A 351 1.62 12.39 16.13
C TYR A 351 0.52 12.44 17.19
N ARG A 352 0.61 11.56 18.19
CA ARG A 352 -0.27 11.50 19.35
C ARG A 352 0.56 11.73 20.60
N PRO A 353 0.34 12.80 21.35
CA PRO A 353 0.97 12.98 22.65
C PRO A 353 0.54 11.87 23.61
N GLY A 354 1.36 11.61 24.63
CA GLY A 354 1.11 10.59 25.64
C GLY A 354 1.78 10.93 26.96
N GLU A 355 1.37 10.23 28.01
CA GLU A 355 1.91 10.43 29.37
C GLU A 355 3.42 10.16 29.47
N THR A 356 3.96 9.34 28.56
CA THR A 356 5.38 8.98 28.55
C THR A 356 6.32 10.09 28.12
N LEU A 357 5.80 11.22 27.65
CA LEU A 357 6.59 12.39 27.28
C LEU A 357 6.18 13.66 28.05
N GLN A 358 5.01 13.67 28.70
CA GLN A 358 4.48 14.79 29.49
C GLN A 358 4.45 16.13 28.71
N GLU A 359 4.07 16.07 27.42
CA GLU A 359 3.76 17.28 26.67
C GLU A 359 2.47 17.90 27.20
N GLU A 360 2.48 19.20 27.52
CA GLU A 360 1.24 19.93 27.80
C GLU A 360 0.36 19.87 26.55
N VAL A 361 -0.77 19.20 26.65
CA VAL A 361 -1.82 19.26 25.63
C VAL A 361 -2.41 20.67 25.68
N ARG A 362 -2.02 21.55 24.77
CA ARG A 362 -2.78 22.80 24.55
C ARG A 362 -4.15 22.38 24.00
N THR A 363 -5.14 22.39 24.89
CA THR A 363 -6.58 22.28 24.57
C THR A 363 -7.01 23.43 23.68
#